data_30044b2f98bf817219afccd29672cfa6
#
_entry.id   30044b2f98bf817219afccd29672cfa6
#
_cell.length_a   1.000
_cell.length_b   1.000
_cell.length_c   1.000
_cell.angle_alpha   90.00
_cell.angle_beta   90.00
_cell.angle_gamma   90.00
#
_symmetry.space_group_name_H-M   'P 1'
#
loop_
_entity.id
_entity.type
_entity.pdbx_description
1 polymer ?
#
loop_
_entity_poly.entity_id
_entity_poly.type
_entity_poly.pdbx_seq_one_letter_code
_entity_poly.pdbx_strand_id
1 'polypeptide(L)'
;MIEFYIIIGAIALASWAVSNTLENKFKKYSKVHLRNGMSGAEIAEKMLADHGIRDVKVVSTAGMLTDHYDPRNKTVNLSASVYSQRNAAAAAVAAHEVGHAVQHAQAYEWLTIRSKLVPMVSVSSRFSQWLVFGGLILGAASDNTGIGFYIAIAGLGFMALATAFSFI
;
A
#
# COMPACT_ATOMS: atom_id res chain seq x y z
N MET A 1 15.77 26.16 3.75
CA MET A 1 14.59 25.84 4.59
C MET A 1 13.27 26.06 3.87
N ILE A 2 13.09 27.17 3.17
CA ILE A 2 11.85 27.45 2.38
C ILE A 2 11.55 26.34 1.35
N GLU A 3 12.56 25.84 0.64
CA GLU A 3 12.41 24.78 -0.37
C GLU A 3 11.84 23.48 0.22
N PHE A 4 12.24 23.15 1.44
CA PHE A 4 11.73 21.97 2.16
C PHE A 4 10.22 22.08 2.45
N TYR A 5 9.76 23.25 2.90
CA TYR A 5 8.34 23.50 3.14
C TYR A 5 7.52 23.51 1.84
N ILE A 6 8.09 23.99 0.73
CA ILE A 6 7.44 23.95 -0.59
C ILE A 6 7.22 22.50 -1.03
N ILE A 7 8.23 21.63 -0.88
CA ILE A 7 8.12 20.20 -1.24
C ILE A 7 7.07 19.51 -0.39
N ILE A 8 7.09 19.70 0.93
CA ILE A 8 6.08 19.14 1.83
C ILE A 8 4.68 19.64 1.46
N GLY A 9 4.53 20.93 1.22
CA GLY A 9 3.26 21.51 0.79
C GLY A 9 2.75 20.91 -0.52
N ALA A 10 3.62 20.74 -1.51
CA ALA A 10 3.27 20.15 -2.80
C ALA A 10 2.84 18.69 -2.65
N ILE A 11 3.55 17.89 -1.84
CA ILE A 11 3.20 16.49 -1.55
C ILE A 11 1.86 16.41 -0.82
N ALA A 12 1.64 17.26 0.19
CA ALA A 12 0.38 17.30 0.93
C ALA A 12 -0.80 17.68 0.02
N LEU A 13 -0.62 18.68 -0.85
CA LEU A 13 -1.64 19.09 -1.81
C LEU A 13 -1.95 17.98 -2.82
N ALA A 14 -0.94 17.33 -3.36
CA ALA A 14 -1.11 16.22 -4.28
C ALA A 14 -1.85 15.04 -3.61
N SER A 15 -1.45 14.68 -2.39
CA SER A 15 -2.09 13.63 -1.62
C SER A 15 -3.55 13.94 -1.33
N TRP A 16 -3.85 15.17 -0.93
CA TRP A 16 -5.23 15.62 -0.73
C TRP A 16 -6.05 15.55 -2.01
N ALA A 17 -5.53 16.01 -3.14
CA ALA A 17 -6.23 16.01 -4.42
C ALA A 17 -6.54 14.58 -4.90
N VAL A 18 -5.59 13.65 -4.76
CA VAL A 18 -5.77 12.23 -5.10
C VAL A 18 -6.83 11.59 -4.20
N SER A 19 -6.72 11.78 -2.88
CA SER A 19 -7.68 11.22 -1.91
C SER A 19 -9.09 11.73 -2.16
N ASN A 20 -9.26 13.04 -2.37
CA ASN A 20 -10.55 13.63 -2.66
C ASN A 20 -11.15 13.13 -4.00
N THR A 21 -10.31 12.95 -5.01
CA THR A 21 -10.73 12.39 -6.31
C THR A 21 -11.23 10.95 -6.15
N LEU A 22 -10.50 10.12 -5.39
CA LEU A 22 -10.87 8.73 -5.12
C LEU A 22 -12.21 8.66 -4.37
N GLU A 23 -12.35 9.45 -3.29
CA GLU A 23 -13.58 9.50 -2.50
C GLU A 23 -14.80 9.94 -3.34
N ASN A 24 -14.63 10.95 -4.19
CA ASN A 24 -15.70 11.42 -5.08
C ASN A 24 -16.08 10.36 -6.12
N LYS A 25 -15.12 9.63 -6.68
CA LYS A 25 -15.39 8.51 -7.58
C LYS A 25 -16.13 7.39 -6.85
N PHE A 26 -15.65 7.01 -5.66
CA PHE A 26 -16.30 6.00 -4.84
C PHE A 26 -17.77 6.40 -4.55
N LYS A 27 -18.03 7.63 -4.07
CA LYS A 27 -19.37 8.17 -3.83
C LYS A 27 -20.25 8.18 -5.10
N LYS A 28 -19.66 8.48 -6.25
CA LYS A 28 -20.39 8.46 -7.54
C LYS A 28 -20.83 7.05 -7.89
N TYR A 29 -19.90 6.09 -7.86
CA TYR A 29 -20.17 4.70 -8.29
C TYR A 29 -20.89 3.87 -7.24
N SER A 30 -20.89 4.27 -5.96
CA SER A 30 -21.72 3.64 -4.93
C SER A 30 -23.23 3.82 -5.15
N LYS A 31 -23.63 4.79 -5.98
CA LYS A 31 -25.04 5.01 -6.39
C LYS A 31 -25.45 4.15 -7.58
N VAL A 32 -24.53 3.48 -8.25
CA VAL A 32 -24.78 2.67 -9.43
C VAL A 32 -25.02 1.23 -9.01
N HIS A 33 -26.27 0.78 -9.06
CA HIS A 33 -26.63 -0.60 -8.72
C HIS A 33 -26.17 -1.58 -9.79
N LEU A 34 -25.72 -2.75 -9.36
CA LEU A 34 -25.35 -3.83 -10.27
C LEU A 34 -26.59 -4.55 -10.77
N ARG A 35 -26.61 -4.88 -12.07
CA ARG A 35 -27.71 -5.63 -12.69
C ARG A 35 -27.86 -7.04 -12.14
N ASN A 36 -26.76 -7.67 -11.73
CA ASN A 36 -26.73 -9.02 -11.14
C ASN A 36 -27.11 -9.05 -9.65
N GLY A 37 -27.26 -7.88 -9.02
CA GLY A 37 -27.63 -7.75 -7.61
C GLY A 37 -26.62 -8.35 -6.62
N MET A 38 -25.39 -8.67 -7.04
CA MET A 38 -24.37 -9.26 -6.15
C MET A 38 -23.71 -8.22 -5.28
N SER A 39 -23.41 -8.59 -4.03
CA SER A 39 -22.59 -7.79 -3.11
C SER A 39 -21.11 -7.90 -3.46
N GLY A 40 -20.28 -7.00 -2.88
CA GLY A 40 -18.84 -7.10 -3.04
C GLY A 40 -18.27 -8.45 -2.57
N ALA A 41 -18.78 -8.99 -1.45
CA ALA A 41 -18.38 -10.31 -0.96
C ALA A 41 -18.74 -11.42 -1.95
N GLU A 42 -19.99 -11.45 -2.42
CA GLU A 42 -20.46 -12.45 -3.39
C GLU A 42 -19.67 -12.38 -4.72
N ILE A 43 -19.27 -11.19 -5.15
CA ILE A 43 -18.41 -11.02 -6.33
C ILE A 43 -17.01 -11.57 -6.05
N ALA A 44 -16.43 -11.25 -4.89
CA ALA A 44 -15.11 -11.75 -4.52
C ALA A 44 -15.09 -13.28 -4.46
N GLU A 45 -16.07 -13.89 -3.80
CA GLU A 45 -16.20 -15.34 -3.69
C GLU A 45 -16.38 -15.99 -5.07
N LYS A 46 -17.25 -15.41 -5.90
CA LYS A 46 -17.46 -15.90 -7.27
C LYS A 46 -16.17 -15.82 -8.09
N MET A 47 -15.46 -14.69 -8.06
CA MET A 47 -14.22 -14.54 -8.82
C MET A 47 -13.13 -15.49 -8.35
N LEU A 48 -12.98 -15.71 -7.04
CA LEU A 48 -12.06 -16.72 -6.49
C LEU A 48 -12.42 -18.13 -7.01
N ALA A 49 -13.71 -18.48 -6.97
CA ALA A 49 -14.18 -19.78 -7.46
C ALA A 49 -13.97 -19.96 -8.98
N ASP A 50 -14.24 -18.91 -9.78
CA ASP A 50 -14.04 -18.92 -11.24
C ASP A 50 -12.56 -19.12 -11.61
N HIS A 51 -11.62 -18.68 -10.75
CA HIS A 51 -10.18 -18.91 -10.89
C HIS A 51 -9.66 -20.18 -10.20
N GLY A 52 -10.55 -20.99 -9.63
CA GLY A 52 -10.19 -22.24 -8.94
C GLY A 52 -9.49 -22.04 -7.58
N ILE A 53 -9.51 -20.83 -7.03
CA ILE A 53 -8.89 -20.49 -5.75
C ILE A 53 -9.89 -20.80 -4.62
N ARG A 54 -9.57 -21.81 -3.81
CA ARG A 54 -10.46 -22.31 -2.74
C ARG A 54 -9.91 -22.12 -1.33
N ASP A 55 -8.68 -21.69 -1.22
CA ASP A 55 -7.94 -21.53 0.04
C ASP A 55 -7.86 -20.09 0.51
N VAL A 56 -8.48 -19.16 -0.23
CA VAL A 56 -8.62 -17.75 0.14
C VAL A 56 -10.04 -17.49 0.63
N LYS A 57 -10.15 -16.85 1.80
CA LYS A 57 -11.43 -16.50 2.44
C LYS A 57 -11.76 -15.04 2.23
N VAL A 58 -13.03 -14.72 2.03
CA VAL A 58 -13.51 -13.34 2.00
C VAL A 58 -14.07 -12.97 3.37
N VAL A 59 -13.53 -11.93 3.98
CA VAL A 59 -13.90 -11.50 5.35
C VAL A 59 -14.20 -10.01 5.39
N SER A 60 -15.11 -9.62 6.29
CA SER A 60 -15.39 -8.20 6.53
C SER A 60 -14.37 -7.63 7.52
N THR A 61 -13.88 -6.42 7.23
CA THR A 61 -12.97 -5.67 8.11
C THR A 61 -13.57 -4.33 8.50
N ALA A 62 -13.15 -3.82 9.66
CA ALA A 62 -13.58 -2.52 10.14
C ALA A 62 -12.84 -1.38 9.42
N GLY A 63 -13.49 -0.21 9.33
CA GLY A 63 -12.93 1.00 8.71
C GLY A 63 -13.47 1.27 7.31
N MET A 64 -13.07 2.41 6.75
CA MET A 64 -13.34 2.79 5.36
C MET A 64 -12.05 2.75 4.56
N LEU A 65 -12.10 2.23 3.33
CA LEU A 65 -10.93 2.11 2.45
C LEU A 65 -9.80 1.27 3.10
N THR A 66 -10.19 0.25 3.87
CA THR A 66 -9.28 -0.71 4.50
C THR A 66 -9.25 -2.03 3.74
N ASP A 67 -9.83 -2.04 2.55
CA ASP A 67 -9.87 -3.20 1.67
C ASP A 67 -8.45 -3.61 1.28
N HIS A 68 -8.14 -4.90 1.40
CA HIS A 68 -6.84 -5.43 1.03
C HIS A 68 -6.84 -6.96 0.94
N TYR A 69 -5.97 -7.51 0.11
CA TYR A 69 -5.63 -8.93 0.15
C TYR A 69 -4.46 -9.17 1.11
N ASP A 70 -4.62 -10.12 2.04
CA ASP A 70 -3.54 -10.60 2.91
C ASP A 70 -3.00 -11.95 2.43
N PRO A 71 -1.81 -11.99 1.81
CA PRO A 71 -1.22 -13.23 1.32
C PRO A 71 -0.75 -14.18 2.42
N ARG A 72 -0.53 -13.69 3.65
CA ARG A 72 -0.08 -14.52 4.79
C ARG A 72 -1.22 -15.33 5.36
N ASN A 73 -2.37 -14.67 5.58
CA ASN A 73 -3.57 -15.29 6.11
C ASN A 73 -4.48 -15.86 5.01
N LYS A 74 -4.17 -15.60 3.74
CA LYS A 74 -4.99 -15.94 2.58
C LYS A 74 -6.42 -15.43 2.74
N THR A 75 -6.54 -14.13 2.97
CA THR A 75 -7.84 -13.47 3.12
C THR A 75 -7.96 -12.25 2.23
N VAL A 76 -9.10 -12.12 1.57
CA VAL A 76 -9.57 -10.87 0.97
C VAL A 76 -10.40 -10.16 2.02
N ASN A 77 -9.85 -9.08 2.56
CA ASN A 77 -10.45 -8.26 3.61
C ASN A 77 -11.20 -7.12 2.95
N LEU A 78 -12.50 -7.05 3.12
CA LEU A 78 -13.35 -6.01 2.55
C LEU A 78 -13.98 -5.19 3.66
N SER A 79 -13.91 -3.87 3.54
CA SER A 79 -14.60 -2.95 4.44
C SER A 79 -16.12 -3.16 4.38
N ALA A 80 -16.85 -2.81 5.42
CA ALA A 80 -18.30 -2.99 5.47
C ALA A 80 -19.02 -2.29 4.31
N SER A 81 -18.47 -1.16 3.84
CA SER A 81 -18.96 -0.40 2.67
C SER A 81 -18.70 -1.08 1.32
N VAL A 82 -17.91 -2.14 1.30
CA VAL A 82 -17.64 -2.96 0.11
C VAL A 82 -18.26 -4.34 0.27
N TYR A 83 -18.08 -4.97 1.44
CA TYR A 83 -18.50 -6.33 1.71
C TYR A 83 -19.99 -6.58 1.43
N SER A 84 -20.86 -5.72 1.98
CA SER A 84 -22.33 -5.91 1.92
C SER A 84 -23.01 -5.13 0.80
N GLN A 85 -22.36 -4.14 0.21
CA GLN A 85 -23.00 -3.27 -0.76
C GLN A 85 -23.08 -3.90 -2.16
N ARG A 86 -24.20 -3.59 -2.88
CA ARG A 86 -24.56 -4.15 -4.18
C ARG A 86 -24.46 -3.11 -5.30
N ASN A 87 -23.31 -2.44 -5.37
CA ASN A 87 -23.08 -1.33 -6.28
C ASN A 87 -21.76 -1.45 -7.02
N ALA A 88 -21.57 -0.62 -8.05
CA ALA A 88 -20.40 -0.70 -8.93
C ALA A 88 -19.10 -0.36 -8.20
N ALA A 89 -19.10 0.50 -7.18
CA ALA A 89 -17.91 0.79 -6.41
C ALA A 89 -17.46 -0.42 -5.60
N ALA A 90 -18.39 -1.07 -4.89
CA ALA A 90 -18.10 -2.29 -4.12
C ALA A 90 -17.59 -3.42 -5.01
N ALA A 91 -18.21 -3.60 -6.18
CA ALA A 91 -17.74 -4.60 -7.15
C ALA A 91 -16.33 -4.34 -7.65
N ALA A 92 -16.01 -3.09 -7.97
CA ALA A 92 -14.69 -2.72 -8.47
C ALA A 92 -13.59 -2.94 -7.42
N VAL A 93 -13.84 -2.56 -6.16
CA VAL A 93 -12.89 -2.76 -5.06
C VAL A 93 -12.72 -4.26 -4.77
N ALA A 94 -13.82 -5.01 -4.65
CA ALA A 94 -13.78 -6.45 -4.42
C ALA A 94 -13.00 -7.19 -5.54
N ALA A 95 -13.25 -6.82 -6.80
CA ALA A 95 -12.52 -7.37 -7.94
C ALA A 95 -11.03 -7.03 -7.93
N HIS A 96 -10.66 -5.83 -7.47
CA HIS A 96 -9.27 -5.42 -7.34
C HIS A 96 -8.53 -6.28 -6.32
N GLU A 97 -9.10 -6.47 -5.13
CA GLU A 97 -8.46 -7.28 -4.08
C GLU A 97 -8.38 -8.76 -4.44
N VAL A 98 -9.41 -9.29 -5.13
CA VAL A 98 -9.34 -10.65 -5.68
C VAL A 98 -8.29 -10.74 -6.79
N GLY A 99 -8.09 -9.68 -7.59
CA GLY A 99 -7.01 -9.62 -8.58
C GLY A 99 -5.64 -9.88 -7.94
N HIS A 100 -5.37 -9.34 -6.76
CA HIS A 100 -4.15 -9.63 -6.00
C HIS A 100 -4.08 -11.09 -5.54
N ALA A 101 -5.21 -11.67 -5.11
CA ALA A 101 -5.26 -13.09 -4.75
C ALA A 101 -4.97 -14.01 -5.96
N VAL A 102 -5.54 -13.69 -7.13
CA VAL A 102 -5.30 -14.41 -8.37
C VAL A 102 -3.82 -14.31 -8.79
N GLN A 103 -3.27 -13.11 -8.77
CA GLN A 103 -1.85 -12.89 -9.06
C GLN A 103 -0.94 -13.73 -8.15
N HIS A 104 -1.26 -13.79 -6.87
CA HIS A 104 -0.50 -14.56 -5.88
C HIS A 104 -0.64 -16.08 -6.12
N ALA A 105 -1.87 -16.56 -6.43
CA ALA A 105 -2.14 -17.97 -6.69
C ALA A 105 -1.48 -18.48 -7.98
N GLN A 106 -1.38 -17.60 -8.99
CA GLN A 106 -0.70 -17.92 -10.26
C GLN A 106 0.84 -17.80 -10.15
N ALA A 107 1.38 -17.73 -8.92
CA ALA A 107 2.80 -17.53 -8.65
C ALA A 107 3.37 -16.30 -9.39
N TYR A 108 2.60 -15.21 -9.40
CA TYR A 108 3.09 -13.96 -9.97
C TYR A 108 4.35 -13.55 -9.23
N GLU A 109 5.49 -13.79 -9.87
CA GLU A 109 6.83 -13.68 -9.25
C GLU A 109 7.04 -12.32 -8.56
N TRP A 110 6.56 -11.25 -9.19
CA TRP A 110 6.68 -9.89 -8.66
C TRP A 110 5.94 -9.67 -7.35
N LEU A 111 4.73 -10.21 -7.18
CA LEU A 111 3.97 -10.09 -5.94
C LEU A 111 4.62 -10.91 -4.82
N THR A 112 5.13 -12.09 -5.15
CA THR A 112 5.88 -12.95 -4.22
C THR A 112 7.19 -12.27 -3.80
N ILE A 113 7.93 -11.68 -4.75
CA ILE A 113 9.15 -10.91 -4.49
C ILE A 113 8.82 -9.72 -3.59
N ARG A 114 7.79 -8.95 -3.91
CA ARG A 114 7.34 -7.81 -3.09
C ARG A 114 7.01 -8.23 -1.66
N SER A 115 6.24 -9.30 -1.49
CA SER A 115 5.86 -9.81 -0.15
C SER A 115 7.06 -10.25 0.68
N LYS A 116 8.11 -10.76 0.04
CA LYS A 116 9.39 -11.10 0.70
C LYS A 116 10.26 -9.89 0.96
N LEU A 117 10.24 -8.88 0.10
CA LEU A 117 11.07 -7.68 0.20
C LEU A 117 10.55 -6.66 1.21
N VAL A 118 9.22 -6.55 1.40
CA VAL A 118 8.60 -5.59 2.34
C VAL A 118 9.22 -5.63 3.74
N PRO A 119 9.40 -6.79 4.41
CA PRO A 119 10.04 -6.83 5.72
C PRO A 119 11.51 -6.39 5.67
N MET A 120 12.25 -6.74 4.60
CA MET A 120 13.64 -6.29 4.44
C MET A 120 13.73 -4.78 4.23
N VAL A 121 12.85 -4.21 3.39
CA VAL A 121 12.78 -2.77 3.13
C VAL A 121 12.43 -2.01 4.41
N SER A 122 11.48 -2.50 5.21
CA SER A 122 11.09 -1.84 6.47
C SER A 122 12.20 -1.84 7.52
N VAL A 123 12.98 -2.93 7.63
CA VAL A 123 14.16 -2.99 8.49
C VAL A 123 15.25 -2.04 7.97
N SER A 124 15.52 -2.06 6.66
CA SER A 124 16.52 -1.20 6.03
C SER A 124 16.19 0.28 6.19
N SER A 125 14.92 0.66 6.06
CA SER A 125 14.48 2.04 6.25
C SER A 125 14.69 2.53 7.68
N ARG A 126 14.41 1.69 8.69
CA ARG A 126 14.68 2.03 10.09
C ARG A 126 16.17 2.19 10.35
N PHE A 127 16.99 1.29 9.82
CA PHE A 127 18.46 1.36 9.96
C PHE A 127 19.01 2.60 9.26
N SER A 128 18.50 2.96 8.08
CA SER A 128 18.89 4.18 7.35
C SER A 128 18.61 5.45 8.15
N GLN A 129 17.47 5.52 8.85
CA GLN A 129 17.17 6.66 9.72
C GLN A 129 18.21 6.82 10.83
N TRP A 130 18.62 5.71 11.48
CA TRP A 130 19.65 5.75 12.52
C TRP A 130 21.01 6.17 11.96
N LEU A 131 21.37 5.75 10.73
CA LEU A 131 22.60 6.21 10.07
C LEU A 131 22.57 7.71 9.79
N VAL A 132 21.44 8.25 9.30
CA VAL A 132 21.31 9.69 9.05
C VAL A 132 21.42 10.48 10.36
N PHE A 133 20.67 10.11 11.39
CA PHE A 133 20.72 10.80 12.68
C PHE A 133 22.08 10.65 13.36
N GLY A 134 22.66 9.47 13.37
CA GLY A 134 23.99 9.21 13.93
C GLY A 134 25.08 10.01 13.20
N GLY A 135 25.02 10.07 11.88
CA GLY A 135 25.93 10.88 11.07
C GLY A 135 25.83 12.38 11.36
N LEU A 136 24.61 12.91 11.51
CA LEU A 136 24.41 14.32 11.86
C LEU A 136 24.93 14.65 13.28
N ILE A 137 24.66 13.78 14.26
CA ILE A 137 25.14 13.96 15.64
C ILE A 137 26.66 13.90 15.71
N LEU A 138 27.29 12.92 15.04
CA LEU A 138 28.74 12.80 14.96
C LEU A 138 29.38 14.00 14.24
N GLY A 139 28.77 14.50 13.18
CA GLY A 139 29.23 15.68 12.46
C GLY A 139 29.14 16.96 13.30
N ALA A 140 28.14 17.06 14.17
CA ALA A 140 27.97 18.20 15.06
C ALA A 140 28.86 18.15 16.32
N ALA A 141 29.21 16.92 16.78
CA ALA A 141 29.96 16.70 18.01
C ALA A 141 31.48 16.59 17.81
N SER A 142 31.95 16.45 16.56
CA SER A 142 33.39 16.32 16.26
C SER A 142 33.87 17.45 15.37
N ASP A 143 35.13 17.90 15.60
CA ASP A 143 35.80 18.86 14.72
C ASP A 143 36.02 18.30 13.30
N ASN A 144 35.80 16.99 13.10
CA ASN A 144 35.89 16.32 11.81
C ASN A 144 34.49 16.10 11.20
N THR A 145 33.91 17.16 10.66
CA THR A 145 32.58 17.17 10.01
C THR A 145 32.49 16.20 8.82
N GLY A 146 33.63 15.81 8.24
CA GLY A 146 33.65 14.95 7.05
C GLY A 146 33.09 13.54 7.29
N ILE A 147 33.47 12.89 8.39
CA ILE A 147 33.04 11.51 8.69
C ILE A 147 31.52 11.45 8.92
N GLY A 148 30.98 12.36 9.74
CA GLY A 148 29.56 12.46 10.01
C GLY A 148 28.73 12.70 8.73
N PHE A 149 29.24 13.54 7.85
CA PHE A 149 28.62 13.84 6.55
C PHE A 149 28.56 12.60 5.63
N TYR A 150 29.64 11.83 5.52
CA TYR A 150 29.64 10.60 4.72
C TYR A 150 28.69 9.54 5.26
N ILE A 151 28.60 9.38 6.60
CA ILE A 151 27.65 8.45 7.23
C ILE A 151 26.20 8.89 6.93
N ALA A 152 25.90 10.17 7.03
CA ALA A 152 24.56 10.69 6.73
C ALA A 152 24.20 10.49 5.25
N ILE A 153 25.12 10.75 4.32
CA ILE A 153 24.91 10.50 2.89
C ILE A 153 24.69 9.01 2.61
N ALA A 154 25.45 8.12 3.22
CA ALA A 154 25.24 6.67 3.11
C ALA A 154 23.85 6.29 3.58
N GLY A 155 23.38 6.82 4.71
CA GLY A 155 22.03 6.61 5.22
C GLY A 155 20.95 7.08 4.23
N LEU A 156 21.10 8.26 3.61
CA LEU A 156 20.21 8.77 2.58
C LEU A 156 20.20 7.88 1.33
N GLY A 157 21.37 7.38 0.91
CA GLY A 157 21.49 6.44 -0.20
C GLY A 157 20.71 5.15 0.03
N PHE A 158 20.83 4.56 1.21
CA PHE A 158 20.07 3.38 1.61
C PHE A 158 18.56 3.66 1.65
N MET A 159 18.17 4.84 2.11
CA MET A 159 16.75 5.23 2.15
C MET A 159 16.17 5.41 0.73
N ALA A 160 16.93 6.00 -0.19
CA ALA A 160 16.55 6.12 -1.58
C ALA A 160 16.40 4.76 -2.27
N LEU A 161 17.32 3.83 -2.04
CA LEU A 161 17.21 2.46 -2.52
C LEU A 161 15.99 1.74 -1.97
N ALA A 162 15.76 1.81 -0.66
CA ALA A 162 14.58 1.22 -0.02
C ALA A 162 13.28 1.77 -0.61
N THR A 163 13.23 3.08 -0.87
CA THR A 163 12.08 3.74 -1.51
C THR A 163 11.90 3.25 -2.95
N ALA A 164 12.97 3.16 -3.74
CA ALA A 164 12.90 2.65 -5.11
C ALA A 164 12.35 1.22 -5.16
N PHE A 165 12.78 0.35 -4.25
CA PHE A 165 12.25 -1.02 -4.13
C PHE A 165 10.78 -1.08 -3.67
N SER A 166 10.27 -0.05 -3.01
CA SER A 166 8.86 -0.02 -2.60
C SER A 166 7.89 0.27 -3.76
N PHE A 167 8.39 0.76 -4.88
CA PHE A 167 7.60 1.02 -6.10
C PHE A 167 7.52 -0.19 -7.06
N ILE A 168 8.25 -1.25 -6.78
CA ILE A 168 8.18 -2.53 -7.51
C ILE A 168 7.12 -3.43 -6.87
#